data_a6f35f5495c71483d0a28c3765a6a77c
#
_entry.id   a6f35f5495c71483d0a28c3765a6a77c
#
_cell.length_a   1.000
_cell.length_b   1.000
_cell.length_c   1.000
_cell.angle_alpha   90.00
_cell.angle_beta   90.00
_cell.angle_gamma   90.00
#
_symmetry.space_group_name_H-M   'P 1'
#
loop_
_entity.id
_entity.type
_entity.pdbx_description
1 polymer ?
#
loop_
_entity_poly.entity_id
_entity_poly.type
_entity_poly.pdbx_seq_one_letter_code
_entity_poly.pdbx_strand_id
1 'polypeptide(L)'
;IGDVLNIRRAVPFLAVVTVDEVTYTEPIPAPVEYVEDDSLYEGDSNVLSEGEEGENWIRAEVTYQNGTEIARTVLEAVVQKEPEKKVVATGTKERPATASKGTYIWPVDGTVTSSPGSRTLFGSTNYHSGLDIAVPYGTKVKAADGGTVSFAGWKGDYGNLVIITHDDGTQTYYAHNSNLLVSEGDSVYQGQAIAEAGSTGRSTGSHCHFEVRVNGEVQNPYDYL
;
A
#
# COMPACT_ATOMS: atom_id res chain seq x y z
N ILE A 1 11.21 -50.17 45.36
CA ILE A 1 9.88 -50.26 44.73
C ILE A 1 9.27 -48.91 45.00
N GLY A 2 9.20 -48.08 43.95
CA GLY A 2 8.66 -46.71 44.05
C GLY A 2 7.18 -46.75 43.69
N ASP A 3 6.35 -46.31 44.64
CA ASP A 3 4.91 -46.15 44.42
C ASP A 3 4.67 -44.93 43.54
N VAL A 4 3.95 -45.12 42.43
CA VAL A 4 3.54 -44.05 41.53
C VAL A 4 2.22 -43.46 42.03
N LEU A 5 2.26 -42.23 42.56
CA LEU A 5 1.06 -41.51 42.96
C LEU A 5 0.37 -40.92 41.72
N ASN A 6 -0.75 -41.51 41.32
CA ASN A 6 -1.59 -40.94 40.26
C ASN A 6 -2.53 -39.85 40.81
N ILE A 7 -2.19 -38.60 40.66
CA ILE A 7 -3.07 -37.46 40.99
C ILE A 7 -4.07 -37.30 39.87
N ARG A 8 -5.35 -37.60 40.08
CA ARG A 8 -6.45 -37.27 39.18
C ARG A 8 -7.18 -36.04 39.67
N ARG A 9 -7.57 -35.17 38.78
CA ARG A 9 -8.46 -34.03 39.12
C ARG A 9 -9.75 -34.62 39.72
N ALA A 10 -10.10 -34.19 40.93
CA ALA A 10 -11.35 -34.61 41.54
C ALA A 10 -12.53 -34.12 40.70
N VAL A 11 -13.40 -35.03 40.27
CA VAL A 11 -14.68 -34.69 39.68
C VAL A 11 -15.62 -34.46 40.87
N PRO A 12 -16.23 -33.26 41.02
CA PRO A 12 -17.14 -33.02 42.13
C PRO A 12 -18.32 -33.99 42.04
N PHE A 13 -18.62 -34.65 43.16
CA PHE A 13 -19.69 -35.63 43.29
C PHE A 13 -21.09 -34.96 43.17
N LEU A 14 -21.17 -33.64 43.42
CA LEU A 14 -22.37 -32.82 43.26
C LEU A 14 -22.08 -31.70 42.26
N ALA A 15 -22.91 -31.59 41.23
CA ALA A 15 -22.93 -30.44 40.36
C ALA A 15 -23.79 -29.33 41.00
N VAL A 16 -23.19 -28.22 41.34
CA VAL A 16 -23.93 -27.01 41.76
C VAL A 16 -24.31 -26.24 40.51
N VAL A 17 -25.61 -26.04 40.32
CA VAL A 17 -26.14 -25.20 39.25
C VAL A 17 -26.72 -23.95 39.88
N THR A 18 -26.28 -22.78 39.41
CA THR A 18 -26.85 -21.45 39.77
C THR A 18 -27.35 -20.76 38.52
N VAL A 19 -28.40 -19.96 38.71
CA VAL A 19 -28.98 -19.14 37.67
C VAL A 19 -28.95 -17.71 38.15
N ASP A 20 -28.24 -16.85 37.44
CA ASP A 20 -28.08 -15.45 37.75
C ASP A 20 -28.68 -14.56 36.67
N GLU A 21 -29.35 -13.50 37.06
CA GLU A 21 -29.74 -12.45 36.12
C GLU A 21 -28.63 -11.42 36.04
N VAL A 22 -28.12 -11.16 34.82
CA VAL A 22 -27.05 -10.23 34.57
C VAL A 22 -27.48 -9.17 33.56
N THR A 23 -26.89 -7.99 33.70
CA THR A 23 -27.05 -6.89 32.73
C THR A 23 -25.68 -6.48 32.21
N TYR A 24 -25.57 -6.23 30.91
CA TYR A 24 -24.34 -5.81 30.25
C TYR A 24 -24.69 -5.02 28.97
N THR A 25 -23.66 -4.37 28.40
CA THR A 25 -23.80 -3.69 27.11
C THR A 25 -22.97 -4.42 26.03
N GLU A 26 -23.52 -4.43 24.81
CA GLU A 26 -22.82 -4.93 23.63
C GLU A 26 -22.77 -3.86 22.54
N PRO A 27 -21.65 -3.71 21.81
CA PRO A 27 -21.59 -2.80 20.68
C PRO A 27 -22.47 -3.31 19.53
N ILE A 28 -23.16 -2.38 18.85
CA ILE A 28 -23.84 -2.63 17.58
C ILE A 28 -22.91 -2.12 16.49
N PRO A 29 -22.39 -2.99 15.61
CA PRO A 29 -21.47 -2.56 14.55
C PRO A 29 -22.07 -1.49 13.66
N ALA A 30 -21.27 -0.50 13.27
CA ALA A 30 -21.68 0.52 12.32
C ALA A 30 -21.96 -0.15 10.94
N PRO A 31 -23.16 0.01 10.37
CA PRO A 31 -23.45 -0.51 9.04
C PRO A 31 -22.64 0.27 7.99
N VAL A 32 -22.12 -0.43 6.98
CA VAL A 32 -21.36 0.20 5.87
C VAL A 32 -22.30 0.47 4.72
N GLU A 33 -22.34 1.72 4.27
CA GLU A 33 -23.03 2.16 3.07
C GLU A 33 -22.02 2.55 2.00
N TYR A 34 -22.19 2.03 0.77
CA TYR A 34 -21.37 2.39 -0.37
C TYR A 34 -22.15 3.37 -1.25
N VAL A 35 -21.49 4.46 -1.63
CA VAL A 35 -22.04 5.47 -2.57
C VAL A 35 -21.12 5.57 -3.78
N GLU A 36 -21.70 5.76 -4.95
CA GLU A 36 -20.94 5.94 -6.18
C GLU A 36 -20.37 7.36 -6.27
N ASP A 37 -19.11 7.47 -6.76
CA ASP A 37 -18.42 8.73 -6.99
C ASP A 37 -17.75 8.70 -8.38
N ASP A 38 -18.22 9.53 -9.28
CA ASP A 38 -17.72 9.64 -10.65
C ASP A 38 -16.43 10.47 -10.77
N SER A 39 -15.98 11.07 -9.68
CA SER A 39 -14.69 11.73 -9.62
C SER A 39 -13.54 10.77 -9.34
N LEU A 40 -13.83 9.59 -8.74
CA LEU A 40 -12.87 8.55 -8.43
C LEU A 40 -12.82 7.50 -9.55
N TYR A 41 -11.63 6.97 -9.83
CA TYR A 41 -11.49 5.88 -10.77
C TYR A 41 -12.05 4.56 -10.21
N GLU A 42 -12.52 3.66 -11.12
CA GLU A 42 -12.90 2.29 -10.76
C GLU A 42 -11.79 1.60 -9.97
N GLY A 43 -12.17 1.00 -8.82
CA GLY A 43 -11.25 0.36 -7.88
C GLY A 43 -10.72 1.27 -6.78
N ASP A 44 -10.85 2.60 -6.92
CA ASP A 44 -10.51 3.53 -5.84
C ASP A 44 -11.70 3.71 -4.90
N SER A 45 -11.42 4.01 -3.64
CA SER A 45 -12.45 4.30 -2.65
C SER A 45 -11.98 5.37 -1.66
N ASN A 46 -12.93 6.12 -1.13
CA ASN A 46 -12.66 7.14 -0.11
C ASN A 46 -13.68 7.03 1.01
N VAL A 47 -13.23 7.09 2.26
CA VAL A 47 -14.12 7.07 3.43
C VAL A 47 -14.65 8.49 3.64
N LEU A 48 -15.94 8.68 3.46
CA LEU A 48 -16.62 9.96 3.68
C LEU A 48 -17.02 10.14 5.15
N SER A 49 -17.38 9.04 5.82
CA SER A 49 -17.70 9.00 7.25
C SER A 49 -17.27 7.65 7.83
N GLU A 50 -16.56 7.66 8.95
CA GLU A 50 -16.15 6.41 9.64
C GLU A 50 -17.34 5.74 10.34
N GLY A 51 -18.45 6.45 10.54
CA GLY A 51 -19.58 5.97 11.32
C GLY A 51 -19.24 5.88 12.81
N GLU A 52 -20.21 5.48 13.59
CA GLU A 52 -20.03 5.20 15.03
C GLU A 52 -20.76 3.91 15.40
N GLU A 53 -20.18 3.12 16.28
CA GLU A 53 -20.85 1.96 16.84
C GLU A 53 -22.00 2.39 17.72
N GLY A 54 -23.10 1.66 17.63
CA GLY A 54 -24.22 1.75 18.56
C GLY A 54 -23.96 0.97 19.84
N GLU A 55 -24.89 1.02 20.76
CA GLU A 55 -24.82 0.30 22.03
C GLU A 55 -26.16 -0.35 22.34
N ASN A 56 -26.14 -1.62 22.65
CA ASN A 56 -27.29 -2.39 23.05
C ASN A 56 -27.14 -2.76 24.52
N TRP A 57 -28.16 -2.42 25.34
CA TRP A 57 -28.25 -2.88 26.73
C TRP A 57 -29.00 -4.22 26.74
N ILE A 58 -28.42 -5.21 27.42
CA ILE A 58 -28.93 -6.56 27.47
C ILE A 58 -29.15 -6.99 28.92
N ARG A 59 -30.31 -7.62 29.17
CA ARG A 59 -30.62 -8.36 30.37
C ARG A 59 -30.75 -9.83 30.03
N ALA A 60 -29.95 -10.66 30.67
CA ALA A 60 -29.88 -12.08 30.37
C ALA A 60 -29.90 -12.93 31.64
N GLU A 61 -30.47 -14.11 31.53
CA GLU A 61 -30.36 -15.19 32.52
C GLU A 61 -29.14 -16.05 32.14
N VAL A 62 -28.22 -16.23 33.07
CA VAL A 62 -27.00 -17.03 32.87
C VAL A 62 -27.00 -18.20 33.83
N THR A 63 -26.89 -19.39 33.30
CA THR A 63 -26.80 -20.62 34.07
C THR A 63 -25.34 -21.03 34.20
N TYR A 64 -24.89 -21.24 35.42
CA TYR A 64 -23.56 -21.72 35.74
C TYR A 64 -23.64 -23.14 36.31
N GLN A 65 -22.66 -23.99 35.94
CA GLN A 65 -22.42 -25.28 36.58
C GLN A 65 -21.02 -25.29 37.18
N ASN A 66 -20.94 -25.45 38.49
CA ASN A 66 -19.67 -25.37 39.22
C ASN A 66 -18.86 -24.09 38.93
N GLY A 67 -19.54 -22.95 38.77
CA GLY A 67 -18.93 -21.68 38.47
C GLY A 67 -18.54 -21.46 37.02
N THR A 68 -18.86 -22.40 36.12
CA THR A 68 -18.64 -22.24 34.68
C THR A 68 -19.97 -21.98 33.98
N GLU A 69 -20.04 -20.93 33.16
CA GLU A 69 -21.22 -20.63 32.35
C GLU A 69 -21.49 -21.76 31.36
N ILE A 70 -22.72 -22.28 31.37
CA ILE A 70 -23.16 -23.38 30.52
C ILE A 70 -24.30 -22.97 29.59
N ALA A 71 -25.05 -21.92 29.94
CA ALA A 71 -26.12 -21.39 29.09
C ALA A 71 -26.35 -19.92 29.38
N ARG A 72 -26.77 -19.17 28.36
CA ARG A 72 -27.20 -17.77 28.45
C ARG A 72 -28.47 -17.59 27.64
N THR A 73 -29.47 -16.97 28.22
CA THR A 73 -30.74 -16.65 27.57
C THR A 73 -30.97 -15.14 27.70
N VAL A 74 -31.04 -14.45 26.57
CA VAL A 74 -31.37 -13.02 26.56
C VAL A 74 -32.86 -12.88 26.89
N LEU A 75 -33.15 -12.10 27.96
CA LEU A 75 -34.53 -11.81 28.41
C LEU A 75 -35.03 -10.51 27.79
N GLU A 76 -34.15 -9.54 27.63
CA GLU A 76 -34.46 -8.23 27.11
C GLU A 76 -33.23 -7.62 26.43
N ALA A 77 -33.45 -6.94 25.29
CA ALA A 77 -32.44 -6.18 24.60
C ALA A 77 -33.02 -4.82 24.19
N VAL A 78 -32.36 -3.75 24.58
CA VAL A 78 -32.78 -2.36 24.31
C VAL A 78 -31.63 -1.60 23.69
N VAL A 79 -31.85 -1.08 22.50
CA VAL A 79 -30.89 -0.19 21.82
C VAL A 79 -30.82 1.11 22.63
N GLN A 80 -29.66 1.39 23.21
CA GLN A 80 -29.37 2.65 23.92
C GLN A 80 -28.82 3.73 23.03
N LYS A 81 -28.01 3.32 22.04
CA LYS A 81 -27.45 4.18 21.01
C LYS A 81 -27.58 3.49 19.68
N GLU A 82 -28.24 4.13 18.72
CA GLU A 82 -28.27 3.64 17.34
C GLU A 82 -26.90 3.81 16.69
N PRO A 83 -26.41 2.84 15.90
CA PRO A 83 -25.17 2.97 15.17
C PRO A 83 -25.29 4.02 14.06
N GLU A 84 -24.23 4.82 13.88
CA GLU A 84 -24.12 5.70 12.72
C GLU A 84 -23.43 4.96 11.57
N LYS A 85 -23.88 5.18 10.36
CA LYS A 85 -23.36 4.49 9.18
C LYS A 85 -21.93 4.96 8.84
N LYS A 86 -21.05 4.00 8.56
CA LYS A 86 -19.81 4.25 7.82
C LYS A 86 -20.19 4.43 6.34
N VAL A 87 -19.77 5.55 5.72
CA VAL A 87 -20.04 5.83 4.31
C VAL A 87 -18.74 5.78 3.53
N VAL A 88 -18.70 4.92 2.50
CA VAL A 88 -17.53 4.74 1.63
C VAL A 88 -17.93 5.09 0.20
N ALA A 89 -17.29 6.11 -0.37
CA ALA A 89 -17.38 6.41 -1.79
C ALA A 89 -16.57 5.40 -2.60
N THR A 90 -17.15 4.85 -3.67
CA THR A 90 -16.50 3.94 -4.61
C THR A 90 -16.48 4.56 -5.99
N GLY A 91 -15.31 4.55 -6.64
CA GLY A 91 -15.11 5.14 -7.96
C GLY A 91 -15.88 4.39 -9.05
N THR A 92 -16.49 5.17 -9.96
CA THR A 92 -17.17 4.68 -11.16
C THR A 92 -16.53 5.18 -12.46
N LYS A 93 -15.53 6.07 -12.36
CA LYS A 93 -14.84 6.62 -13.53
C LYS A 93 -13.91 5.59 -14.13
N GLU A 94 -14.05 5.29 -15.42
CA GLU A 94 -13.12 4.42 -16.14
C GLU A 94 -11.70 4.98 -16.06
N ARG A 95 -10.74 4.13 -15.64
CA ARG A 95 -9.33 4.51 -15.51
C ARG A 95 -8.66 4.47 -16.90
N PRO A 96 -8.17 5.62 -17.43
CA PRO A 96 -7.41 5.62 -18.67
C PRO A 96 -6.14 4.78 -18.50
N ALA A 97 -5.68 4.17 -19.59
CA ALA A 97 -4.44 3.37 -19.56
C ALA A 97 -3.21 4.18 -19.09
N THR A 98 -3.24 5.50 -19.27
CA THR A 98 -2.19 6.45 -18.87
C THR A 98 -2.29 6.91 -17.41
N ALA A 99 -3.38 6.61 -16.70
CA ALA A 99 -3.47 6.95 -15.28
C ALA A 99 -2.48 6.12 -14.46
N SER A 100 -1.95 6.73 -13.40
CA SER A 100 -1.12 6.04 -12.42
C SER A 100 -1.91 4.92 -11.72
N LYS A 101 -1.25 3.78 -11.46
CA LYS A 101 -1.81 2.66 -10.70
C LYS A 101 -1.38 2.69 -9.24
N GLY A 102 -0.40 3.55 -8.90
CA GLY A 102 0.19 3.64 -7.56
C GLY A 102 1.10 2.47 -7.19
N THR A 103 1.41 1.59 -8.15
CA THR A 103 2.37 0.48 -7.98
C THR A 103 3.36 0.53 -9.13
N TYR A 104 4.65 0.54 -8.82
CA TYR A 104 5.68 0.72 -9.84
C TYR A 104 6.22 -0.62 -10.33
N ILE A 105 6.53 -0.67 -11.63
CA ILE A 105 7.25 -1.79 -12.24
C ILE A 105 8.70 -1.40 -12.52
N TRP A 106 9.58 -2.39 -12.59
CA TRP A 106 10.96 -2.18 -12.99
C TRP A 106 11.05 -1.55 -14.39
N PRO A 107 11.81 -0.43 -14.52
CA PRO A 107 11.90 0.29 -15.82
C PRO A 107 12.66 -0.50 -16.89
N VAL A 108 13.54 -1.39 -16.49
CA VAL A 108 14.31 -2.29 -17.35
C VAL A 108 14.52 -3.64 -16.65
N ASP A 109 14.74 -4.69 -17.44
CA ASP A 109 15.18 -5.98 -16.93
C ASP A 109 16.71 -6.06 -17.06
N GLY A 110 17.40 -5.93 -15.91
CA GLY A 110 18.86 -5.84 -15.87
C GLY A 110 19.46 -6.11 -14.50
N THR A 111 20.75 -5.95 -14.39
CA THR A 111 21.46 -6.17 -13.12
C THR A 111 21.64 -4.84 -12.39
N VAL A 112 21.19 -4.73 -11.13
CA VAL A 112 21.48 -3.57 -10.28
C VAL A 112 22.97 -3.55 -9.96
N THR A 113 23.64 -2.49 -10.40
CA THR A 113 25.09 -2.29 -10.21
C THR A 113 25.40 -1.25 -9.13
N SER A 114 24.43 -0.38 -8.81
CA SER A 114 24.58 0.61 -7.73
C SER A 114 23.23 0.95 -7.14
N SER A 115 23.12 0.88 -5.80
CA SER A 115 21.96 1.27 -5.03
C SER A 115 22.04 2.74 -4.59
N PRO A 116 20.92 3.37 -4.14
CA PRO A 116 20.95 4.68 -3.53
C PRO A 116 21.86 4.73 -2.31
N GLY A 117 22.48 5.88 -2.07
CA GLY A 117 23.31 6.09 -0.89
C GLY A 117 24.67 6.70 -1.18
N SER A 118 25.47 6.83 -0.14
CA SER A 118 26.84 7.35 -0.25
C SER A 118 27.75 6.35 -0.96
N ARG A 119 28.40 6.78 -2.02
CA ARG A 119 29.37 5.97 -2.78
C ARG A 119 30.63 6.78 -3.15
N THR A 120 31.73 6.09 -3.39
CA THR A 120 32.93 6.73 -3.93
C THR A 120 33.02 6.43 -5.42
N LEU A 121 32.98 7.47 -6.24
CA LEU A 121 33.09 7.39 -7.69
C LEU A 121 34.10 8.42 -8.19
N PHE A 122 35.02 8.05 -9.06
CA PHE A 122 36.10 8.89 -9.58
C PHE A 122 36.98 9.54 -8.47
N GLY A 123 37.18 8.84 -7.35
CA GLY A 123 37.98 9.32 -6.23
C GLY A 123 37.29 10.35 -5.30
N SER A 124 35.99 10.63 -5.54
CA SER A 124 35.19 11.52 -4.69
C SER A 124 34.01 10.78 -4.10
N THR A 125 33.69 11.05 -2.83
CA THR A 125 32.49 10.56 -2.18
C THR A 125 31.31 11.45 -2.59
N ASN A 126 30.26 10.83 -3.11
CA ASN A 126 29.01 11.49 -3.47
C ASN A 126 27.80 10.65 -3.04
N TYR A 127 26.63 11.28 -3.00
CA TYR A 127 25.36 10.60 -2.76
C TYR A 127 24.76 10.18 -4.10
N HIS A 128 24.41 8.90 -4.21
CA HIS A 128 23.70 8.32 -5.35
C HIS A 128 22.20 8.41 -5.10
N SER A 129 21.48 9.10 -5.96
CA SER A 129 20.06 9.42 -5.80
C SER A 129 19.10 8.33 -6.31
N GLY A 130 19.62 7.28 -6.96
CA GLY A 130 18.77 6.28 -7.57
C GLY A 130 19.40 4.90 -7.65
N LEU A 131 18.75 4.03 -8.44
CA LEU A 131 19.26 2.73 -8.83
C LEU A 131 19.95 2.82 -10.20
N ASP A 132 21.17 2.31 -10.30
CA ASP A 132 21.81 2.07 -11.59
C ASP A 132 21.60 0.60 -11.99
N ILE A 133 20.85 0.40 -13.08
CA ILE A 133 20.50 -0.93 -13.59
C ILE A 133 21.23 -1.13 -14.94
N ALA A 134 22.27 -1.95 -14.92
CA ALA A 134 23.08 -2.24 -16.12
C ALA A 134 22.26 -3.03 -17.15
N VAL A 135 22.23 -2.51 -18.37
CA VAL A 135 21.58 -3.10 -19.52
C VAL A 135 22.37 -2.79 -20.80
N PRO A 136 22.23 -3.58 -21.87
CA PRO A 136 22.80 -3.27 -23.17
C PRO A 136 22.36 -1.90 -23.68
N TYR A 137 23.23 -1.24 -24.44
CA TYR A 137 22.91 0.02 -25.12
C TYR A 137 21.69 -0.17 -26.06
N GLY A 138 20.75 0.78 -26.03
CA GLY A 138 19.53 0.71 -26.83
C GLY A 138 18.40 -0.14 -26.22
N THR A 139 18.60 -0.74 -25.03
CA THR A 139 17.51 -1.43 -24.32
C THR A 139 16.35 -0.47 -24.05
N LYS A 140 15.11 -0.90 -24.32
CA LYS A 140 13.92 -0.07 -24.07
C LYS A 140 13.73 0.15 -22.58
N VAL A 141 13.67 1.42 -22.19
CA VAL A 141 13.33 1.88 -20.85
C VAL A 141 11.83 2.13 -20.80
N LYS A 142 11.15 1.54 -19.84
CA LYS A 142 9.69 1.60 -19.66
C LYS A 142 9.31 2.56 -18.56
N ALA A 143 8.16 3.22 -18.70
CA ALA A 143 7.54 3.96 -17.62
C ALA A 143 7.20 3.02 -16.46
N ALA A 144 7.66 3.32 -15.25
CA ALA A 144 7.41 2.51 -14.06
C ALA A 144 5.93 2.54 -13.65
N ASP A 145 5.25 3.64 -13.90
CA ASP A 145 3.80 3.78 -13.80
C ASP A 145 3.27 4.78 -14.82
N GLY A 146 1.94 4.87 -14.97
CA GLY A 146 1.26 5.85 -15.81
C GLY A 146 1.44 7.27 -15.28
N GLY A 147 1.26 8.26 -16.16
CA GLY A 147 1.36 9.68 -15.79
C GLY A 147 1.66 10.58 -16.98
N THR A 148 2.12 11.79 -16.68
CA THR A 148 2.47 12.80 -17.69
C THR A 148 3.98 13.05 -17.68
N VAL A 149 4.59 13.09 -18.85
CA VAL A 149 6.01 13.46 -19.01
C VAL A 149 6.17 14.93 -18.66
N SER A 150 6.78 15.22 -17.53
CA SER A 150 7.04 16.58 -17.06
C SER A 150 8.38 17.14 -17.53
N PHE A 151 9.24 16.28 -18.09
CA PHE A 151 10.50 16.68 -18.74
C PHE A 151 11.00 15.58 -19.67
N ALA A 152 11.47 15.95 -20.85
CA ALA A 152 12.17 15.06 -21.78
C ALA A 152 13.27 15.85 -22.51
N GLY A 153 14.55 15.59 -22.20
CA GLY A 153 15.66 16.33 -22.77
C GLY A 153 16.99 16.15 -22.05
N TRP A 154 17.98 16.98 -22.42
CA TRP A 154 19.30 16.98 -21.76
C TRP A 154 19.28 17.78 -20.45
N LYS A 155 19.80 17.15 -19.38
CA LYS A 155 19.88 17.78 -18.04
C LYS A 155 21.18 17.46 -17.33
N GLY A 156 22.23 18.24 -17.61
CA GLY A 156 23.50 18.17 -16.88
C GLY A 156 24.08 16.76 -16.76
N ASP A 157 24.39 16.32 -15.51
CA ASP A 157 24.96 15.03 -15.21
C ASP A 157 24.05 13.85 -15.58
N TYR A 158 22.72 14.04 -15.64
CA TYR A 158 21.76 13.01 -16.06
C TYR A 158 21.84 12.67 -17.56
N GLY A 159 22.46 13.55 -18.38
CA GLY A 159 22.43 13.39 -19.82
C GLY A 159 21.00 13.52 -20.37
N ASN A 160 20.59 12.62 -21.26
CA ASN A 160 19.21 12.54 -21.74
C ASN A 160 18.33 11.93 -20.64
N LEU A 161 17.37 12.70 -20.18
CA LEU A 161 16.51 12.43 -19.04
C LEU A 161 15.04 12.47 -19.46
N VAL A 162 14.26 11.49 -18.99
CA VAL A 162 12.79 11.58 -18.92
C VAL A 162 12.39 11.69 -17.45
N ILE A 163 11.43 12.58 -17.15
CA ILE A 163 10.76 12.68 -15.85
C ILE A 163 9.26 12.48 -16.10
N ILE A 164 8.66 11.57 -15.35
CA ILE A 164 7.20 11.37 -15.36
C ILE A 164 6.67 11.84 -14.01
N THR A 165 5.62 12.64 -14.04
CA THR A 165 4.83 12.99 -12.86
C THR A 165 3.57 12.12 -12.85
N HIS A 166 3.36 11.42 -11.75
CA HIS A 166 2.23 10.51 -11.53
C HIS A 166 1.04 11.24 -10.88
N ASP A 167 -0.15 10.62 -10.89
CA ASP A 167 -1.39 11.25 -10.41
C ASP A 167 -1.36 11.62 -8.92
N ASP A 168 -0.55 10.91 -8.13
CA ASP A 168 -0.33 11.16 -6.70
C ASP A 168 0.71 12.27 -6.43
N GLY A 169 1.27 12.88 -7.48
CA GLY A 169 2.30 13.91 -7.40
C GLY A 169 3.73 13.38 -7.22
N THR A 170 3.93 12.06 -7.14
CA THR A 170 5.27 11.46 -7.17
C THR A 170 5.90 11.60 -8.54
N GLN A 171 7.21 11.53 -8.62
CA GLN A 171 7.95 11.62 -9.88
C GLN A 171 8.94 10.47 -10.01
N THR A 172 9.06 9.96 -11.24
CA THR A 172 10.11 8.99 -11.62
C THR A 172 11.05 9.58 -12.65
N TYR A 173 12.34 9.32 -12.49
CA TYR A 173 13.44 9.84 -13.31
C TYR A 173 14.11 8.68 -14.04
N TYR A 174 14.38 8.84 -15.33
CA TYR A 174 15.01 7.84 -16.19
C TYR A 174 16.15 8.52 -16.94
N ALA A 175 17.39 8.32 -16.49
CA ALA A 175 18.53 9.08 -16.99
C ALA A 175 19.51 8.23 -17.80
N HIS A 176 20.52 8.92 -18.36
CA HIS A 176 21.61 8.41 -19.18
C HIS A 176 21.17 7.76 -20.50
N ASN A 177 19.95 8.10 -20.97
CA ASN A 177 19.40 7.51 -22.18
C ASN A 177 20.20 7.89 -23.44
N SER A 178 20.24 6.96 -24.40
CA SER A 178 20.80 7.22 -25.73
C SER A 178 19.81 7.95 -26.62
N ASN A 179 18.51 7.67 -26.47
CA ASN A 179 17.44 8.24 -27.27
C ASN A 179 16.18 8.40 -26.41
N LEU A 180 15.39 9.45 -26.66
CA LEU A 180 14.11 9.70 -26.01
C LEU A 180 12.99 9.38 -27.01
N LEU A 181 11.96 8.67 -26.57
CA LEU A 181 10.83 8.21 -27.38
C LEU A 181 9.56 9.00 -27.09
N VAL A 182 9.62 9.90 -26.13
CA VAL A 182 8.51 10.76 -25.67
C VAL A 182 8.98 12.20 -25.56
N SER A 183 8.03 13.11 -25.54
CA SER A 183 8.21 14.56 -25.37
C SER A 183 7.52 15.04 -24.11
N GLU A 184 7.95 16.19 -23.59
CA GLU A 184 7.27 16.89 -22.49
C GLU A 184 5.79 17.15 -22.82
N GLY A 185 4.88 16.83 -21.90
CA GLY A 185 3.43 16.91 -22.05
C GLY A 185 2.76 15.61 -22.51
N ASP A 186 3.52 14.62 -22.99
CA ASP A 186 2.94 13.33 -23.40
C ASP A 186 2.36 12.59 -22.18
N SER A 187 1.19 11.98 -22.35
CA SER A 187 0.64 11.02 -21.39
C SER A 187 1.15 9.61 -21.72
N VAL A 188 1.65 8.91 -20.71
CA VAL A 188 2.23 7.56 -20.84
C VAL A 188 1.55 6.57 -19.92
N TYR A 189 1.43 5.31 -20.36
CA TYR A 189 0.91 4.23 -19.54
C TYR A 189 2.04 3.40 -18.92
N GLN A 190 1.75 2.73 -17.82
CA GLN A 190 2.70 1.82 -17.16
C GLN A 190 3.22 0.75 -18.14
N GLY A 191 4.55 0.63 -18.24
CA GLY A 191 5.20 -0.29 -19.16
C GLY A 191 5.40 0.24 -20.58
N GLN A 192 4.94 1.44 -20.91
CA GLN A 192 5.22 2.09 -22.18
C GLN A 192 6.71 2.36 -22.34
N ALA A 193 7.28 2.05 -23.52
CA ALA A 193 8.66 2.43 -23.84
C ALA A 193 8.77 3.95 -23.99
N ILE A 194 9.59 4.59 -23.16
CA ILE A 194 9.75 6.04 -23.07
C ILE A 194 11.14 6.52 -23.52
N ALA A 195 12.13 5.63 -23.48
CA ALA A 195 13.50 5.94 -23.88
C ALA A 195 14.25 4.66 -24.30
N GLU A 196 15.49 4.82 -24.71
CA GLU A 196 16.47 3.76 -24.92
C GLU A 196 17.67 4.00 -24.01
N ALA A 197 18.08 2.96 -23.29
CA ALA A 197 19.21 3.04 -22.38
C ALA A 197 20.51 3.39 -23.11
N GLY A 198 21.39 4.11 -22.45
CA GLY A 198 22.64 4.57 -22.98
C GLY A 198 23.67 4.86 -21.90
N SER A 199 24.56 5.81 -22.20
CA SER A 199 25.62 6.25 -21.29
C SER A 199 25.89 7.75 -21.47
N THR A 200 24.82 8.54 -21.67
CA THR A 200 24.94 10.01 -21.80
C THR A 200 25.09 10.70 -20.46
N GLY A 201 25.63 11.92 -20.44
CA GLY A 201 25.90 12.65 -19.21
C GLY A 201 27.07 12.06 -18.40
N ARG A 202 26.95 12.00 -17.08
CA ARG A 202 28.00 11.49 -16.19
C ARG A 202 27.79 10.00 -15.92
N SER A 203 28.24 9.18 -16.84
CA SER A 203 28.08 7.72 -16.83
C SER A 203 29.37 6.98 -17.14
N THR A 204 29.54 5.78 -16.62
CA THR A 204 30.71 4.91 -16.86
C THR A 204 30.43 3.76 -17.81
N GLY A 205 29.18 3.57 -18.21
CA GLY A 205 28.74 2.48 -19.09
C GLY A 205 27.24 2.47 -19.28
N SER A 206 26.74 1.62 -20.18
CA SER A 206 25.29 1.58 -20.49
C SER A 206 24.47 1.06 -19.31
N HIS A 207 23.52 1.86 -18.86
CA HIS A 207 22.60 1.54 -17.78
C HIS A 207 21.37 2.44 -17.82
N CYS A 208 20.33 2.10 -17.08
CA CYS A 208 19.24 2.97 -16.70
C CYS A 208 19.48 3.46 -15.26
N HIS A 209 19.61 4.76 -15.05
CA HIS A 209 19.59 5.36 -13.74
C HIS A 209 18.13 5.72 -13.43
N PHE A 210 17.58 5.13 -12.38
CA PHE A 210 16.18 5.25 -11.98
C PHE A 210 16.03 5.86 -10.60
N GLU A 211 15.25 6.95 -10.49
CA GLU A 211 14.93 7.59 -9.20
C GLU A 211 13.42 7.65 -8.99
N VAL A 212 13.02 7.63 -7.72
CA VAL A 212 11.68 8.01 -7.26
C VAL A 212 11.81 9.26 -6.39
N ARG A 213 10.92 10.23 -6.59
CA ARG A 213 10.89 11.46 -5.79
C ARG A 213 9.48 11.77 -5.32
N VAL A 214 9.39 12.21 -4.07
CA VAL A 214 8.16 12.71 -3.44
C VAL A 214 8.41 14.16 -3.02
N ASN A 215 7.61 15.09 -3.51
CA ASN A 215 7.77 16.53 -3.27
C ASN A 215 9.19 17.05 -3.59
N GLY A 216 9.83 16.47 -4.63
CA GLY A 216 11.19 16.81 -5.06
C GLY A 216 12.31 16.11 -4.28
N GLU A 217 12.01 15.44 -3.17
CA GLU A 217 12.98 14.71 -2.37
C GLU A 217 13.15 13.27 -2.85
N VAL A 218 14.41 12.85 -2.94
CA VAL A 218 14.79 11.50 -3.37
C VAL A 218 14.31 10.46 -2.35
N GLN A 219 13.66 9.41 -2.86
CA GLN A 219 13.24 8.25 -2.09
C GLN A 219 14.09 7.02 -2.49
N ASN A 220 14.05 5.98 -1.67
CA ASN A 220 14.64 4.70 -2.03
C ASN A 220 13.71 3.96 -3.02
N PRO A 221 14.12 3.75 -4.31
CA PRO A 221 13.25 3.13 -5.29
C PRO A 221 12.78 1.71 -4.94
N TYR A 222 13.53 0.98 -4.08
CA TYR A 222 13.12 -0.35 -3.62
C TYR A 222 11.83 -0.36 -2.79
N ASP A 223 11.45 0.78 -2.22
CA ASP A 223 10.22 0.89 -1.42
C ASP A 223 8.97 1.01 -2.30
N TYR A 224 9.16 1.18 -3.63
CA TYR A 224 8.10 1.41 -4.62
C TYR A 224 7.98 0.30 -5.67
N LEU A 225 9.07 -0.49 -5.89
CA LEU A 225 9.21 -1.54 -6.92
C LEU A 225 8.79 -2.94 -6.47
#